data_4a7c66a4717f00a65ddfca9eae352608
#
_entry.id   4a7c66a4717f00a65ddfca9eae352608
#
_cell.length_a   1.000
_cell.length_b   1.000
_cell.length_c   1.000
_cell.angle_alpha   90.00
_cell.angle_beta   90.00
_cell.angle_gamma   90.00
#
_symmetry.space_group_name_H-M   'P 1'
#
loop_
_entity.id
_entity.type
_entity.pdbx_description
1 polymer ?
#
loop_
_entity_poly.entity_id
_entity_poly.type
_entity_poly.pdbx_seq_one_letter_code
_entity_poly.pdbx_strand_id
1 'polypeptide(L)'
;MIVGSVMQATATMLEPVGVPDALAVRIGIHLLAVTAIGLGAGALIVSRLGAGSGELLAAAASDRSGRSEPRVRMAIELSWLAVGVTLGGPVGLGTILLALTIGPAVAVGHRIVHGAVAQTTERSLAYASSASPVG
;
A
#
# COMPACT_ATOMS: atom_id res chain seq x y z
N MET A 1 3.93 -13.38 -16.30
CA MET A 1 3.68 -14.79 -15.97
C MET A 1 4.23 -15.20 -14.61
N ILE A 2 5.47 -14.84 -14.24
CA ILE A 2 6.10 -15.25 -12.95
C ILE A 2 5.28 -14.82 -11.73
N VAL A 3 4.80 -13.57 -11.68
CA VAL A 3 4.01 -13.05 -10.53
C VAL A 3 2.71 -13.83 -10.34
N GLY A 4 1.98 -14.12 -11.42
CA GLY A 4 0.76 -14.91 -11.35
C GLY A 4 1.00 -16.34 -10.85
N SER A 5 2.11 -16.98 -11.28
CA SER A 5 2.47 -18.32 -10.83
C SER A 5 2.86 -18.33 -9.35
N VAL A 6 3.57 -17.31 -8.87
CA VAL A 6 3.92 -17.16 -7.44
C VAL A 6 2.67 -16.94 -6.61
N MET A 7 1.74 -16.07 -7.05
CA MET A 7 0.46 -15.85 -6.36
C MET A 7 -0.38 -17.12 -6.30
N GLN A 8 -0.46 -17.90 -7.38
CA GLN A 8 -1.17 -19.16 -7.42
C GLN A 8 -0.54 -20.19 -6.47
N ALA A 9 0.78 -20.34 -6.50
CA ALA A 9 1.50 -21.25 -5.61
C ALA A 9 1.31 -20.85 -4.13
N THR A 10 1.33 -19.56 -3.82
CA THR A 10 1.08 -19.07 -2.47
C THR A 10 -0.36 -19.34 -2.02
N ALA A 11 -1.34 -19.15 -2.90
CA ALA A 11 -2.74 -19.46 -2.61
C ALA A 11 -2.93 -20.94 -2.31
N THR A 12 -2.39 -21.84 -3.12
CA THR A 12 -2.50 -23.29 -2.90
C THR A 12 -1.76 -23.77 -1.65
N MET A 13 -0.65 -23.14 -1.26
CA MET A 13 0.03 -23.42 0.00
C MET A 13 -0.73 -22.96 1.23
N LEU A 14 -1.55 -21.93 1.10
CA LEU A 14 -2.36 -21.37 2.20
C LEU A 14 -3.73 -22.05 2.35
N GLU A 15 -4.21 -22.76 1.32
CA GLU A 15 -5.47 -23.52 1.39
C GLU A 15 -5.58 -24.46 2.61
N PRO A 16 -4.55 -25.25 2.99
CA PRO A 16 -4.64 -26.13 4.15
C PRO A 16 -4.62 -25.41 5.50
N VAL A 17 -4.25 -24.12 5.53
CA VAL A 17 -4.22 -23.34 6.79
C VAL A 17 -5.62 -22.95 7.26
N GLY A 18 -6.65 -23.10 6.41
CA GLY A 18 -8.04 -22.82 6.75
C GLY A 18 -8.22 -21.40 7.27
N VAL A 19 -8.85 -20.52 6.51
CA VAL A 19 -9.20 -19.20 7.05
C VAL A 19 -10.26 -19.39 8.13
N PRO A 20 -10.01 -18.99 9.40
CA PRO A 20 -10.98 -19.13 10.46
C PRO A 20 -12.32 -18.51 10.05
N ASP A 21 -13.42 -19.22 10.32
CA ASP A 21 -14.77 -18.75 9.95
C ASP A 21 -15.23 -17.55 10.79
N ALA A 22 -14.51 -17.26 11.88
CA ALA A 22 -14.81 -16.11 12.71
C ALA A 22 -14.59 -14.79 11.95
N LEU A 23 -15.65 -14.05 11.71
CA LEU A 23 -15.62 -12.76 11.00
C LEU A 23 -14.58 -11.78 11.59
N ALA A 24 -14.43 -11.77 12.91
CA ALA A 24 -13.45 -10.93 13.59
C ALA A 24 -12.02 -11.24 13.18
N VAL A 25 -11.66 -12.51 13.00
CA VAL A 25 -10.33 -12.93 12.54
C VAL A 25 -10.09 -12.51 11.09
N ARG A 26 -11.09 -12.68 10.22
CA ARG A 26 -11.01 -12.23 8.82
C ARG A 26 -10.81 -10.73 8.70
N ILE A 27 -11.53 -9.94 9.50
CA ILE A 27 -11.35 -8.48 9.57
C ILE A 27 -9.95 -8.14 10.10
N GLY A 28 -9.48 -8.81 11.15
CA GLY A 28 -8.14 -8.61 11.71
C GLY A 28 -7.03 -8.86 10.68
N ILE A 29 -7.09 -9.96 9.95
CA ILE A 29 -6.14 -10.29 8.88
C ILE A 29 -6.20 -9.23 7.76
N HIS A 30 -7.40 -8.80 7.37
CA HIS A 30 -7.58 -7.77 6.35
C HIS A 30 -6.92 -6.44 6.77
N LEU A 31 -7.19 -5.98 7.98
CA LEU A 31 -6.61 -4.74 8.51
C LEU A 31 -5.08 -4.83 8.60
N LEU A 32 -4.55 -5.96 9.04
CA LEU A 32 -3.10 -6.21 9.09
C LEU A 32 -2.49 -6.14 7.69
N ALA A 33 -3.10 -6.83 6.72
CA ALA A 33 -2.63 -6.83 5.33
C ALA A 33 -2.66 -5.43 4.71
N VAL A 34 -3.76 -4.70 4.87
CA VAL A 34 -3.91 -3.32 4.36
C VAL A 34 -2.89 -2.38 5.00
N THR A 35 -2.63 -2.53 6.31
CA THR A 35 -1.62 -1.74 7.02
C THR A 35 -0.22 -2.05 6.49
N ALA A 36 0.12 -3.32 6.33
CA ALA A 36 1.41 -3.74 5.79
C ALA A 36 1.64 -3.22 4.37
N ILE A 37 0.64 -3.31 3.50
CA ILE A 37 0.69 -2.76 2.13
C ILE A 37 0.87 -1.24 2.18
N GLY A 38 0.11 -0.54 3.02
CA GLY A 38 0.20 0.91 3.16
C GLY A 38 1.58 1.39 3.61
N LEU A 39 2.15 0.74 4.63
CA LEU A 39 3.50 1.05 5.12
C LEU A 39 4.58 0.69 4.09
N GLY A 40 4.46 -0.46 3.44
CA GLY A 40 5.40 -0.89 2.40
C GLY A 40 5.41 0.05 1.20
N ALA A 41 4.25 0.42 0.68
CA ALA A 41 4.13 1.38 -0.41
C ALA A 41 4.63 2.78 0.01
N GLY A 42 4.31 3.21 1.24
CA GLY A 42 4.84 4.45 1.80
C GLY A 42 6.36 4.47 1.88
N ALA A 43 6.98 3.37 2.31
CA ALA A 43 8.44 3.23 2.37
C ALA A 43 9.08 3.28 0.97
N LEU A 44 8.47 2.63 -0.02
CA LEU A 44 8.94 2.67 -1.41
C LEU A 44 8.91 4.08 -1.99
N ILE A 45 7.85 4.84 -1.73
CA ILE A 45 7.71 6.23 -2.19
C ILE A 45 8.77 7.12 -1.54
N VAL A 46 8.96 7.01 -0.23
CA VAL A 46 9.92 7.84 0.53
C VAL A 46 11.37 7.50 0.18
N SER A 47 11.69 6.23 -0.03
CA SER A 47 13.05 5.78 -0.38
C SER A 47 13.50 6.15 -1.79
N ARG A 48 12.60 6.68 -2.63
CA ARG A 48 12.86 6.99 -4.06
C ARG A 48 13.41 5.81 -4.87
N LEU A 49 13.26 4.59 -4.38
CA LEU A 49 13.69 3.37 -5.09
C LEU A 49 12.82 3.05 -6.32
N GLY A 50 11.84 3.89 -6.58
CA GLY A 50 10.89 3.78 -7.68
C GLY A 50 9.48 3.56 -7.15
N ALA A 51 8.59 4.50 -7.45
CA ALA A 51 7.16 4.28 -7.27
C ALA A 51 6.72 3.18 -8.24
N GLY A 52 5.91 2.24 -7.77
CA GLY A 52 5.32 1.23 -8.65
C GLY A 52 4.47 1.88 -9.75
N SER A 53 4.19 1.12 -10.80
CA SER A 53 3.38 1.64 -11.92
C SER A 53 2.01 2.17 -11.47
N GLY A 54 1.41 1.56 -10.44
CA GLY A 54 0.15 2.01 -9.87
C GLY A 54 0.24 3.35 -9.15
N GLU A 55 1.33 3.58 -8.41
CA GLU A 55 1.62 4.84 -7.72
C GLU A 55 1.85 5.97 -8.74
N LEU A 56 2.65 5.71 -9.78
CA LEU A 56 2.92 6.69 -10.83
C LEU A 56 1.64 7.05 -11.60
N LEU A 57 0.78 6.05 -11.89
CA LEU A 57 -0.50 6.28 -12.53
C LEU A 57 -1.43 7.12 -11.65
N ALA A 58 -1.51 6.82 -10.35
CA ALA A 58 -2.33 7.57 -9.41
C ALA A 58 -1.85 9.01 -9.26
N ALA A 59 -0.54 9.24 -9.15
CA ALA A 59 0.05 10.57 -9.09
C ALA A 59 -0.24 11.38 -10.37
N ALA A 60 0.05 10.82 -11.54
CA ALA A 60 -0.17 11.50 -12.81
C ALA A 60 -1.65 11.83 -13.07
N ALA A 61 -2.56 10.93 -12.68
CA ALA A 61 -3.99 11.16 -12.80
C ALA A 61 -4.51 12.18 -11.76
N SER A 62 -3.90 12.22 -10.57
CA SER A 62 -4.18 13.21 -9.53
C SER A 62 -3.81 14.62 -10.02
N ASP A 63 -2.61 14.79 -10.54
CA ASP A 63 -2.11 16.07 -11.08
C ASP A 63 -3.00 16.59 -12.20
N ARG A 64 -3.43 15.70 -13.11
CA ARG A 64 -4.32 16.09 -14.23
C ARG A 64 -5.74 16.42 -13.82
N SER A 65 -6.28 15.72 -12.81
CA SER A 65 -7.68 15.86 -12.41
C SER A 65 -7.88 16.91 -11.30
N GLY A 66 -6.82 17.38 -10.66
CA GLY A 66 -6.86 18.25 -9.48
C GLY A 66 -7.49 17.59 -8.25
N ARG A 67 -7.65 16.26 -8.27
CA ARG A 67 -8.23 15.50 -7.15
C ARG A 67 -7.13 14.94 -6.27
N SER A 68 -7.47 14.66 -5.00
CA SER A 68 -6.50 14.06 -4.07
C SER A 68 -6.11 12.64 -4.52
N GLU A 69 -4.82 12.34 -4.45
CA GLU A 69 -4.24 11.05 -4.84
C GLU A 69 -4.96 9.82 -4.27
N PRO A 70 -5.37 9.80 -2.97
CA PRO A 70 -6.11 8.66 -2.44
C PRO A 70 -7.45 8.39 -3.14
N ARG A 71 -8.15 9.45 -3.57
CA ARG A 71 -9.42 9.32 -4.30
C ARG A 71 -9.21 8.79 -5.72
N VAL A 72 -8.16 9.28 -6.38
CA VAL A 72 -7.81 8.83 -7.72
C VAL A 72 -7.38 7.37 -7.66
N ARG A 73 -6.56 6.98 -6.68
CA ARG A 73 -6.15 5.60 -6.47
C ARG A 73 -7.36 4.68 -6.23
N MET A 74 -8.26 5.08 -5.35
CA MET A 74 -9.50 4.32 -5.12
C MET A 74 -10.32 4.16 -6.40
N ALA A 75 -10.43 5.20 -7.23
CA ALA A 75 -11.13 5.12 -8.50
C ALA A 75 -10.46 4.16 -9.49
N ILE A 76 -9.14 4.15 -9.55
CA ILE A 76 -8.35 3.22 -10.37
C ILE A 76 -8.61 1.77 -9.91
N GLU A 77 -8.51 1.50 -8.61
CA GLU A 77 -8.74 0.16 -8.05
C GLU A 77 -10.18 -0.33 -8.32
N LEU A 78 -11.17 0.55 -8.14
CA LEU A 78 -12.56 0.21 -8.46
C LEU A 78 -12.76 -0.05 -9.97
N SER A 79 -12.04 0.67 -10.83
CA SER A 79 -12.08 0.43 -12.28
C SER A 79 -11.51 -0.94 -12.64
N TRP A 80 -10.37 -1.32 -12.06
CA TRP A 80 -9.78 -2.65 -12.23
C TRP A 80 -10.68 -3.75 -11.69
N LEU A 81 -11.33 -3.50 -10.52
CA LEU A 81 -12.30 -4.43 -9.96
C LEU A 81 -13.49 -4.62 -10.91
N ALA A 82 -14.04 -3.54 -11.48
CA ALA A 82 -15.13 -3.60 -12.42
C ALA A 82 -14.75 -4.41 -13.67
N VAL A 83 -13.56 -4.18 -14.22
CA VAL A 83 -13.03 -4.97 -15.36
C VAL A 83 -12.88 -6.43 -14.97
N GLY A 84 -12.33 -6.74 -13.78
CA GLY A 84 -12.20 -8.11 -13.29
C GLY A 84 -13.53 -8.83 -13.17
N VAL A 85 -14.58 -8.15 -12.70
CA VAL A 85 -15.94 -8.68 -12.61
C VAL A 85 -16.50 -8.99 -13.99
N THR A 86 -16.37 -8.06 -14.94
CA THR A 86 -16.90 -8.27 -16.32
C THR A 86 -16.21 -9.43 -17.03
N LEU A 87 -14.97 -9.73 -16.66
CA LEU A 87 -14.20 -10.87 -17.18
C LEU A 87 -14.49 -12.19 -16.42
N GLY A 88 -15.46 -12.19 -15.50
CA GLY A 88 -15.85 -13.39 -14.75
C GLY A 88 -14.94 -13.72 -13.55
N GLY A 89 -14.14 -12.77 -13.09
CA GLY A 89 -13.30 -12.94 -11.90
C GLY A 89 -14.13 -13.12 -10.62
N PRO A 90 -13.71 -14.00 -9.69
CA PRO A 90 -14.39 -14.14 -8.40
C PRO A 90 -14.21 -12.88 -7.56
N VAL A 91 -15.32 -12.29 -7.13
CA VAL A 91 -15.33 -11.09 -6.29
C VAL A 91 -15.95 -11.41 -4.95
N GLY A 92 -15.19 -11.18 -3.88
CA GLY A 92 -15.66 -11.31 -2.52
C GLY A 92 -15.71 -9.96 -1.79
N LEU A 93 -16.34 -9.93 -0.62
CA LEU A 93 -16.38 -8.75 0.24
C LEU A 93 -14.97 -8.21 0.55
N GLY A 94 -13.98 -9.10 0.75
CA GLY A 94 -12.59 -8.72 0.97
C GLY A 94 -11.97 -7.94 -0.18
N THR A 95 -12.30 -8.30 -1.43
CA THR A 95 -11.80 -7.60 -2.62
C THR A 95 -12.37 -6.18 -2.71
N ILE A 96 -13.65 -6.02 -2.42
CA ILE A 96 -14.31 -4.70 -2.40
C ILE A 96 -13.73 -3.83 -1.28
N LEU A 97 -13.58 -4.39 -0.08
CA LEU A 97 -12.99 -3.69 1.06
C LEU A 97 -11.54 -3.27 0.77
N LEU A 98 -10.75 -4.14 0.14
CA LEU A 98 -9.38 -3.82 -0.25
C LEU A 98 -9.36 -2.64 -1.24
N ALA A 99 -10.16 -2.68 -2.30
CA ALA A 99 -10.24 -1.60 -3.29
C ALA A 99 -10.62 -0.25 -2.67
N LEU A 100 -11.48 -0.25 -1.66
CA LEU A 100 -11.89 0.95 -0.94
C LEU A 100 -10.85 1.47 0.06
N THR A 101 -10.08 0.56 0.66
CA THR A 101 -9.17 0.90 1.78
C THR A 101 -7.72 1.13 1.34
N ILE A 102 -7.30 0.59 0.20
CA ILE A 102 -5.89 0.66 -0.24
C ILE A 102 -5.42 2.11 -0.48
N GLY A 103 -6.24 2.96 -1.06
CA GLY A 103 -5.91 4.37 -1.30
C GLY A 103 -5.62 5.14 -0.01
N PRO A 104 -6.56 5.17 0.95
CA PRO A 104 -6.32 5.74 2.28
C PRO A 104 -5.15 5.11 3.02
N ALA A 105 -4.98 3.78 2.94
CA ALA A 105 -3.90 3.07 3.63
C ALA A 105 -2.51 3.50 3.14
N VAL A 106 -2.32 3.62 1.83
CA VAL A 106 -1.06 4.11 1.23
C VAL A 106 -0.80 5.56 1.60
N ALA A 107 -1.81 6.42 1.60
CA ALA A 107 -1.67 7.81 2.01
C ALA A 107 -1.24 7.96 3.49
N VAL A 108 -1.80 7.14 4.37
CA VAL A 108 -1.42 7.10 5.80
C VAL A 108 -0.01 6.54 5.95
N GLY A 109 0.30 5.42 5.28
CA GLY A 109 1.63 4.81 5.30
C GLY A 109 2.72 5.77 4.85
N HIS A 110 2.49 6.49 3.75
CA HIS A 110 3.41 7.53 3.27
C HIS A 110 3.66 8.62 4.32
N ARG A 111 2.61 9.13 4.98
CA ARG A 111 2.75 10.16 6.03
C ARG A 111 3.57 9.65 7.22
N ILE A 112 3.30 8.42 7.67
CA ILE A 112 4.01 7.81 8.81
C ILE A 112 5.49 7.65 8.48
N VAL A 113 5.81 7.04 7.35
CA VAL A 113 7.20 6.78 6.95
C VAL A 113 7.95 8.08 6.67
N HIS A 114 7.33 9.02 5.98
CA HIS A 114 7.95 10.33 5.73
C HIS A 114 8.25 11.07 7.04
N GLY A 115 7.33 11.08 7.99
CA GLY A 115 7.55 11.69 9.31
C GLY A 115 8.66 11.00 10.10
N ALA A 116 8.74 9.68 10.08
CA ALA A 116 9.80 8.93 10.76
C ALA A 116 11.19 9.20 10.15
N VAL A 117 11.29 9.24 8.82
CA VAL A 117 12.56 9.54 8.11
C VAL A 117 13.02 10.97 8.38
N ALA A 118 12.11 11.95 8.34
CA ALA A 118 12.43 13.35 8.64
C ALA A 118 13.01 13.51 10.03
N GLN A 119 12.38 12.92 11.06
CA GLN A 119 12.88 12.97 12.44
C GLN A 119 14.26 12.31 12.61
N THR A 120 14.51 11.20 11.90
CA THR A 120 15.81 10.52 11.96
C THR A 120 16.89 11.39 11.34
N THR A 121 16.61 12.07 10.23
CA THR A 121 17.55 12.98 9.56
C THR A 121 17.88 14.17 10.45
N GLU A 122 16.90 14.82 11.07
CA GLU A 122 17.13 15.92 11.99
C GLU A 122 18.00 15.52 13.18
N ARG A 123 17.74 14.35 13.78
CA ARG A 123 18.56 13.81 14.89
C ARG A 123 20.00 13.55 14.46
N SER A 124 20.19 13.01 13.26
CA SER A 124 21.54 12.76 12.73
C SER A 124 22.32 14.06 12.48
N LEU A 125 21.65 15.07 11.96
CA LEU A 125 22.26 16.40 11.74
C LEU A 125 22.58 17.09 13.08
N ALA A 126 21.71 17.03 14.05
CA ALA A 126 21.95 17.57 15.38
C ALA A 126 23.15 16.90 16.06
N TYR A 127 23.26 15.58 15.96
CA TYR A 127 24.39 14.83 16.50
C TYR A 127 25.71 15.21 15.79
N ALA A 128 25.69 15.29 14.46
CA ALA A 128 26.88 15.69 13.68
C ALA A 128 27.34 17.11 14.02
N SER A 129 26.41 18.03 14.22
CA SER A 129 26.70 19.43 14.61
C SER A 129 27.29 19.51 16.04
N SER A 130 26.85 18.67 16.95
CA SER A 130 27.38 18.63 18.34
C SER A 130 28.73 17.93 18.44
N ALA A 131 29.06 17.06 17.47
CA ALA A 131 30.31 16.30 17.46
C ALA A 131 31.47 17.01 16.74
N SER A 132 31.23 18.15 16.09
CA SER A 132 32.29 18.95 15.47
C SER A 132 32.88 19.94 16.49
N PRO A 133 34.04 19.65 17.10
CA PRO A 133 34.71 20.64 17.97
C PRO A 133 35.21 21.78 17.06
N VAL A 134 34.75 22.98 17.38
CA VAL A 134 35.31 24.22 16.80
C VAL A 134 36.78 24.29 17.22
N GLY A 135 37.68 24.01 16.25
CA GLY A 135 39.09 24.25 16.40
C GLY A 135 39.42 25.71 16.13
#